data_42df5b08e4aab9c48d2c5db9fb01521a
#
_entry.id   42df5b08e4aab9c48d2c5db9fb01521a
#
_cell.length_a   1.000
_cell.length_b   1.000
_cell.length_c   1.000
_cell.angle_alpha   90.00
_cell.angle_beta   90.00
_cell.angle_gamma   90.00
#
_symmetry.space_group_name_H-M   'P 1'
#
loop_
_entity.id
_entity.type
_entity.pdbx_description
1 polymer ?
#
loop_
_entity_poly.entity_id
_entity_poly.type
_entity_poly.pdbx_seq_one_letter_code
_entity_poly.pdbx_strand_id
1 'polypeptide(L)'
;MNFVLVTHGISSMKVVSYLKTVPGKNINPQKEQLLFDFAEGVRQAGDTGIVHTHDNLIECDAGMIQGWVYDKITTPHLRLRHNVIRTQKEYGRHTITADANLFLFHDPNNTKGYLRYSFDGIFPTTGKYCDTTINEKRWRIISKTLGLPISEYTRTGNHIVLMCQRQGGWSMKGYDVVQWMQDTIQLIQRHTDRKII
;
A
#
# COMPACT_ATOMS: atom_id res chain seq x y z
N MET A 1 32.93 32.99 23.99
CA MET A 1 31.82 32.06 24.33
C MET A 1 31.69 31.15 23.10
N ASN A 2 32.34 30.00 23.12
CA ASN A 2 32.33 29.07 22.00
C ASN A 2 31.09 28.19 22.09
N PHE A 3 30.12 28.37 21.19
CA PHE A 3 29.02 27.43 21.02
C PHE A 3 29.54 26.17 20.33
N VAL A 4 29.68 25.09 21.07
CA VAL A 4 29.86 23.75 20.50
C VAL A 4 28.49 23.33 19.98
N LEU A 5 28.31 23.36 18.66
CA LEU A 5 27.21 22.69 17.99
C LEU A 5 27.42 21.18 18.17
N VAL A 6 26.71 20.58 19.14
CA VAL A 6 26.57 19.14 19.22
C VAL A 6 25.65 18.74 18.08
N THR A 7 26.21 18.38 16.94
CA THR A 7 25.49 17.65 15.89
C THR A 7 25.19 16.27 16.46
N HIS A 8 23.97 16.07 16.91
CA HIS A 8 23.45 14.72 17.12
C HIS A 8 23.48 14.08 15.72
N GLY A 9 24.46 13.21 15.49
CA GLY A 9 24.50 12.42 14.28
C GLY A 9 23.22 11.64 14.14
N ILE A 10 22.35 12.03 13.21
CA ILE A 10 21.21 11.22 12.81
C ILE A 10 21.82 9.95 12.25
N SER A 11 21.71 8.84 12.97
CA SER A 11 22.21 7.56 12.46
C SER A 11 21.42 7.25 11.19
N SER A 12 22.15 6.97 10.10
CA SER A 12 21.53 6.57 8.82
C SER A 12 20.64 5.36 9.05
N MET A 13 19.40 5.44 8.58
CA MET A 13 18.46 4.31 8.63
C MET A 13 18.83 3.27 7.59
N LYS A 14 18.74 2.00 7.96
CA LYS A 14 18.90 0.87 7.04
C LYS A 14 17.53 0.37 6.60
N VAL A 15 17.23 0.54 5.32
CA VAL A 15 15.96 0.10 4.71
C VAL A 15 16.22 -1.02 3.70
N VAL A 16 15.51 -2.13 3.83
CA VAL A 16 15.69 -3.31 3.00
C VAL A 16 14.43 -3.59 2.19
N SER A 17 14.56 -3.54 0.87
CA SER A 17 13.51 -3.95 -0.08
C SER A 17 13.64 -5.45 -0.36
N TYR A 18 12.65 -6.24 0.05
CA TYR A 18 12.65 -7.70 -0.09
C TYR A 18 12.00 -8.12 -1.41
N LEU A 19 12.81 -8.68 -2.29
CA LEU A 19 12.41 -9.18 -3.60
C LEU A 19 12.57 -10.70 -3.67
N LYS A 20 11.48 -11.44 -3.82
CA LYS A 20 11.53 -12.88 -4.10
C LYS A 20 11.50 -13.13 -5.58
N THR A 21 12.59 -13.62 -6.12
CA THR A 21 12.63 -14.18 -7.48
C THR A 21 12.22 -15.67 -7.42
N VAL A 22 11.28 -16.07 -8.25
CA VAL A 22 10.89 -17.46 -8.38
C VAL A 22 11.45 -17.97 -9.71
N PRO A 23 12.41 -18.91 -9.71
CA PRO A 23 12.97 -19.46 -10.93
C PRO A 23 11.86 -20.00 -11.86
N GLY A 24 11.94 -19.69 -13.15
CA GLY A 24 11.00 -20.17 -14.17
C GLY A 24 9.63 -19.45 -14.23
N LYS A 25 9.39 -18.44 -13.41
CA LYS A 25 8.22 -17.56 -13.56
C LYS A 25 8.65 -16.21 -14.12
N ASN A 26 7.94 -15.75 -15.15
CA ASN A 26 8.09 -14.39 -15.65
C ASN A 26 7.77 -13.40 -14.51
N ILE A 27 8.79 -12.84 -13.93
CA ILE A 27 8.65 -11.74 -12.99
C ILE A 27 8.22 -10.54 -13.81
N ASN A 28 7.17 -9.85 -13.38
CA ASN A 28 6.83 -8.58 -14.00
C ASN A 28 7.99 -7.59 -13.76
N PRO A 29 8.74 -7.19 -14.81
CA PRO A 29 9.92 -6.33 -14.66
C PRO A 29 9.63 -5.02 -13.94
N GLN A 30 8.41 -4.49 -14.11
CA GLN A 30 7.98 -3.25 -13.44
C GLN A 30 7.90 -3.41 -11.93
N LYS A 31 7.52 -4.60 -11.44
CA LYS A 31 7.45 -4.88 -10.00
C LYS A 31 8.82 -5.02 -9.37
N GLU A 32 9.74 -5.59 -10.12
CA GLU A 32 11.13 -5.70 -9.71
C GLU A 32 11.79 -4.32 -9.68
N GLN A 33 11.66 -3.56 -10.76
CA GLN A 33 12.22 -2.22 -10.88
C GLN A 33 11.75 -1.30 -9.75
N LEU A 34 10.50 -1.40 -9.33
CA LEU A 34 9.95 -0.65 -8.19
C LEU A 34 10.80 -0.78 -6.92
N LEU A 35 11.23 -2.01 -6.60
CA LEU A 35 11.99 -2.27 -5.38
C LEU A 35 13.41 -1.71 -5.47
N PHE A 36 14.00 -1.71 -6.67
CA PHE A 36 15.28 -1.06 -6.94
C PHE A 36 15.15 0.45 -6.87
N ASP A 37 14.15 1.04 -7.51
CA ASP A 37 13.91 2.49 -7.50
C ASP A 37 13.63 2.99 -6.08
N PHE A 38 12.90 2.21 -5.27
CA PHE A 38 12.66 2.55 -3.89
C PHE A 38 13.96 2.56 -3.07
N ALA A 39 14.79 1.53 -3.19
CA ALA A 39 16.07 1.46 -2.50
C ALA A 39 17.02 2.58 -2.95
N GLU A 40 16.98 2.96 -4.23
CA GLU A 40 17.71 4.11 -4.74
C GLU A 40 17.21 5.42 -4.13
N GLY A 41 15.90 5.63 -4.04
CA GLY A 41 15.31 6.79 -3.38
C GLY A 41 15.73 6.92 -1.91
N VAL A 42 15.85 5.78 -1.20
CA VAL A 42 16.38 5.74 0.18
C VAL A 42 17.84 6.23 0.23
N ARG A 43 18.69 5.78 -0.71
CA ARG A 43 20.08 6.24 -0.79
C ARG A 43 20.18 7.73 -1.11
N GLN A 44 19.36 8.22 -2.00
CA GLN A 44 19.31 9.65 -2.35
C GLN A 44 18.82 10.52 -1.17
N ALA A 45 18.05 9.94 -0.24
CA ALA A 45 17.67 10.62 1.00
C ALA A 45 18.77 10.61 2.08
N GLY A 46 19.92 9.98 1.82
CA GLY A 46 21.05 9.91 2.77
C GLY A 46 21.04 8.67 3.67
N ASP A 47 20.12 7.73 3.43
CA ASP A 47 19.96 6.49 4.19
C ASP A 47 20.58 5.28 3.45
N THR A 48 20.62 4.12 4.10
CA THR A 48 21.14 2.88 3.51
C THR A 48 20.00 2.09 2.88
N GLY A 49 19.88 2.12 1.55
CA GLY A 49 18.89 1.37 0.76
C GLY A 49 19.49 0.08 0.18
N ILE A 50 18.90 -1.07 0.48
CA ILE A 50 19.35 -2.39 0.02
C ILE A 50 18.20 -3.13 -0.68
N VAL A 51 18.47 -3.77 -1.82
CA VAL A 51 17.57 -4.77 -2.40
C VAL A 51 18.09 -6.15 -2.02
N HIS A 52 17.26 -6.93 -1.32
CA HIS A 52 17.59 -8.27 -0.86
C HIS A 52 16.76 -9.33 -1.61
N THR A 53 17.45 -10.23 -2.29
CA THR A 53 16.84 -11.21 -3.23
C THR A 53 16.79 -12.63 -2.66
N HIS A 54 17.31 -12.86 -1.47
CA HIS A 54 17.35 -14.16 -0.80
C HIS A 54 16.16 -14.36 0.14
N ASP A 55 15.95 -15.60 0.59
CA ASP A 55 14.84 -15.96 1.47
C ASP A 55 15.07 -15.66 2.96
N ASN A 56 16.33 -15.48 3.35
CA ASN A 56 16.68 -15.08 4.70
C ASN A 56 16.36 -13.61 4.94
N LEU A 57 16.09 -13.26 6.18
CA LEU A 57 15.92 -11.87 6.59
C LEU A 57 17.25 -11.29 7.05
N ILE A 58 17.46 -10.03 6.79
CA ILE A 58 18.59 -9.26 7.29
C ILE A 58 18.10 -8.16 8.23
N GLU A 59 18.85 -7.86 9.25
CA GLU A 59 18.50 -6.81 10.20
C GLU A 59 18.44 -5.45 9.51
N CYS A 60 17.33 -4.72 9.75
CA CYS A 60 17.09 -3.39 9.17
C CYS A 60 16.11 -2.59 10.04
N ASP A 61 16.13 -1.27 9.92
CA ASP A 61 15.23 -0.39 10.63
C ASP A 61 13.82 -0.40 10.02
N ALA A 62 13.73 -0.59 8.70
CA ALA A 62 12.46 -0.79 8.01
C ALA A 62 12.60 -1.82 6.87
N GLY A 63 11.63 -2.74 6.79
CA GLY A 63 11.52 -3.72 5.71
C GLY A 63 10.47 -3.30 4.69
N MET A 64 10.85 -3.17 3.40
CA MET A 64 9.93 -2.84 2.33
C MET A 64 9.47 -4.09 1.58
N ILE A 65 8.18 -4.23 1.38
CA ILE A 65 7.54 -5.32 0.65
C ILE A 65 6.51 -4.80 -0.35
N GLN A 66 6.22 -5.60 -1.38
CA GLN A 66 5.17 -5.29 -2.34
C GLN A 66 3.88 -6.03 -2.00
N GLY A 67 2.86 -5.29 -1.58
CA GLY A 67 1.58 -5.82 -1.12
C GLY A 67 1.65 -6.42 0.29
N TRP A 68 0.59 -6.23 1.04
CA TRP A 68 0.45 -6.74 2.40
C TRP A 68 -0.04 -8.18 2.43
N VAL A 69 0.32 -8.93 3.46
CA VAL A 69 -0.12 -10.32 3.67
C VAL A 69 -0.67 -10.45 5.09
N TYR A 70 -1.87 -11.03 5.21
CA TYR A 70 -2.49 -11.33 6.51
C TYR A 70 -2.19 -12.78 6.92
N ASP A 71 -3.08 -13.73 6.59
CA ASP A 71 -3.03 -15.08 7.17
C ASP A 71 -2.79 -16.21 6.15
N LYS A 72 -2.99 -15.97 4.85
CA LYS A 72 -2.85 -17.01 3.82
C LYS A 72 -1.43 -17.02 3.25
N ILE A 73 -0.61 -17.95 3.72
CA ILE A 73 0.83 -18.08 3.36
C ILE A 73 1.04 -19.27 2.42
N THR A 74 0.34 -19.28 1.31
CA THR A 74 0.33 -20.44 0.39
C THR A 74 1.53 -20.53 -0.55
N THR A 75 2.21 -19.42 -0.80
CA THR A 75 3.30 -19.35 -1.77
C THR A 75 4.60 -18.82 -1.15
N PRO A 76 5.79 -19.15 -1.71
CA PRO A 76 7.07 -18.70 -1.17
C PRO A 76 7.18 -17.17 -1.02
N HIS A 77 6.69 -16.41 -2.00
CA HIS A 77 6.74 -14.95 -1.94
C HIS A 77 5.81 -14.36 -0.85
N LEU A 78 4.67 -15.00 -0.58
CA LEU A 78 3.79 -14.60 0.53
C LEU A 78 4.43 -14.95 1.87
N ARG A 79 5.14 -16.07 1.98
CA ARG A 79 5.89 -16.43 3.18
C ARG A 79 6.98 -15.41 3.50
N LEU A 80 7.77 -15.00 2.51
CA LEU A 80 8.79 -13.97 2.71
C LEU A 80 8.17 -12.68 3.27
N ARG A 81 7.11 -12.18 2.62
CA ARG A 81 6.42 -10.96 3.07
C ARG A 81 5.87 -11.09 4.48
N HIS A 82 5.23 -12.21 4.78
CA HIS A 82 4.71 -12.48 6.13
C HIS A 82 5.84 -12.50 7.17
N ASN A 83 6.96 -13.15 6.86
CA ASN A 83 8.11 -13.17 7.75
C ASN A 83 8.69 -11.78 7.99
N VAL A 84 8.80 -10.95 6.95
CA VAL A 84 9.22 -9.54 7.09
C VAL A 84 8.27 -8.80 8.04
N ILE A 85 6.96 -8.85 7.80
CA ILE A 85 5.95 -8.19 8.64
C ILE A 85 6.08 -8.63 10.10
N ARG A 86 6.14 -9.95 10.33
CA ARG A 86 6.25 -10.51 11.68
C ARG A 86 7.52 -10.05 12.37
N THR A 87 8.66 -10.19 11.72
CA THR A 87 9.95 -9.85 12.30
C THR A 87 10.05 -8.36 12.61
N GLN A 88 9.64 -7.49 11.69
CA GLN A 88 9.63 -6.05 11.96
C GLN A 88 8.75 -5.70 13.16
N LYS A 89 7.57 -6.31 13.25
CA LYS A 89 6.66 -6.12 14.38
C LYS A 89 7.25 -6.62 15.70
N GLU A 90 7.89 -7.79 15.71
CA GLU A 90 8.55 -8.37 16.88
C GLU A 90 9.65 -7.47 17.45
N TYR A 91 10.36 -6.76 16.58
CA TYR A 91 11.42 -5.81 16.98
C TYR A 91 10.92 -4.36 17.16
N GLY A 92 9.60 -4.12 17.11
CA GLY A 92 9.03 -2.77 17.22
C GLY A 92 9.40 -1.84 16.07
N ARG A 93 9.75 -2.41 14.91
CA ARG A 93 10.16 -1.70 13.70
C ARG A 93 9.02 -1.67 12.67
N HIS A 94 9.17 -0.90 11.60
CA HIS A 94 8.14 -0.72 10.60
C HIS A 94 8.31 -1.59 9.37
N THR A 95 7.18 -2.01 8.80
CA THR A 95 7.12 -2.57 7.45
C THR A 95 6.56 -1.53 6.50
N ILE A 96 7.33 -1.17 5.47
CA ILE A 96 6.86 -0.31 4.37
C ILE A 96 6.20 -1.19 3.32
N THR A 97 4.99 -0.84 2.93
CA THR A 97 4.24 -1.58 1.90
C THR A 97 4.02 -0.71 0.69
N ALA A 98 4.45 -1.19 -0.47
CA ALA A 98 4.04 -0.64 -1.76
C ALA A 98 2.85 -1.44 -2.29
N ASP A 99 1.77 -0.75 -2.66
CA ASP A 99 0.57 -1.38 -3.19
C ASP A 99 0.00 -0.61 -4.37
N ALA A 100 -0.68 -1.30 -5.28
CA ALA A 100 -1.35 -0.67 -6.40
C ALA A 100 -2.49 0.22 -5.92
N ASN A 101 -2.67 1.36 -6.55
CA ASN A 101 -3.83 2.19 -6.31
C ASN A 101 -4.95 1.91 -7.33
N LEU A 102 -6.13 2.47 -7.09
CA LEU A 102 -7.34 2.26 -7.90
C LEU A 102 -7.21 2.76 -9.35
N PHE A 103 -6.30 3.70 -9.63
CA PHE A 103 -6.21 4.38 -10.92
C PHE A 103 -5.30 3.67 -11.92
N LEU A 104 -4.76 2.52 -11.57
CA LEU A 104 -3.69 1.87 -12.35
C LEU A 104 -4.07 0.55 -12.97
N PHE A 105 -5.20 0.03 -12.59
CA PHE A 105 -5.57 -1.28 -13.05
C PHE A 105 -6.10 -1.18 -14.49
N HIS A 106 -5.34 -1.74 -15.43
CA HIS A 106 -5.74 -2.06 -16.80
C HIS A 106 -5.84 -0.92 -17.83
N ASP A 107 -5.11 0.18 -17.69
CA ASP A 107 -4.88 1.00 -18.86
C ASP A 107 -3.59 0.51 -19.57
N PRO A 108 -3.68 -0.20 -20.70
CA PRO A 108 -2.52 -0.65 -21.45
C PRO A 108 -1.66 0.50 -21.98
N ASN A 109 -2.20 1.71 -22.04
CA ASN A 109 -1.51 2.92 -22.48
C ASN A 109 -0.85 3.66 -21.32
N ASN A 110 -1.18 3.34 -20.08
CA ASN A 110 -0.59 3.95 -18.90
C ASN A 110 0.52 3.07 -18.32
N THR A 111 1.72 3.21 -18.86
CA THR A 111 2.92 2.52 -18.37
C THR A 111 3.50 3.14 -17.09
N LYS A 112 3.00 4.30 -16.67
CA LYS A 112 3.45 4.99 -15.44
C LYS A 112 2.58 4.56 -14.27
N GLY A 113 3.00 3.52 -13.57
CA GLY A 113 2.32 3.07 -12.37
C GLY A 113 2.43 4.08 -11.22
N TYR A 114 1.28 4.43 -10.64
CA TYR A 114 1.25 5.16 -9.37
C TYR A 114 0.99 4.18 -8.24
N LEU A 115 1.90 4.10 -7.29
CA LEU A 115 1.78 3.25 -6.13
C LEU A 115 1.47 4.08 -4.90
N ARG A 116 0.75 3.48 -4.00
CA ARG A 116 0.62 4.00 -2.64
C ARG A 116 1.63 3.31 -1.75
N TYR A 117 2.20 4.06 -0.84
CA TYR A 117 3.08 3.57 0.21
C TYR A 117 2.42 3.80 1.55
N SER A 118 2.56 2.84 2.44
CA SER A 118 2.05 2.93 3.81
C SER A 118 2.95 2.15 4.76
N PHE A 119 2.90 2.51 6.02
CA PHE A 119 3.56 1.74 7.08
C PHE A 119 2.55 0.79 7.72
N ASP A 120 2.98 -0.43 7.99
CA ASP A 120 2.32 -1.44 8.84
C ASP A 120 0.91 -1.87 8.36
N GLY A 121 0.57 -1.65 7.11
CA GLY A 121 -0.71 -2.05 6.51
C GLY A 121 -0.97 -1.36 5.18
N ILE A 122 -2.10 -1.66 4.54
CA ILE A 122 -2.50 -1.10 3.23
C ILE A 122 -3.87 -0.42 3.23
N PHE A 123 -4.68 -0.68 4.22
CA PHE A 123 -6.01 -0.05 4.32
C PHE A 123 -5.94 1.21 5.18
N PRO A 124 -6.80 2.21 4.94
CA PRO A 124 -6.85 3.41 5.78
C PRO A 124 -7.04 3.13 7.27
N THR A 125 -7.66 1.98 7.60
CA THR A 125 -7.91 1.55 8.98
C THR A 125 -6.74 0.80 9.63
N THR A 126 -5.74 0.39 8.87
CA THR A 126 -4.63 -0.45 9.37
C THR A 126 -3.26 0.09 9.00
N GLY A 127 -3.14 0.79 7.87
CA GLY A 127 -1.88 1.40 7.44
C GLY A 127 -1.70 2.79 8.05
N LYS A 128 -0.46 3.14 8.29
CA LYS A 128 -0.06 4.51 8.66
C LYS A 128 0.48 5.20 7.42
N TYR A 129 -0.10 6.34 7.11
CA TYR A 129 0.30 7.17 5.98
C TYR A 129 1.02 8.43 6.49
N CYS A 130 1.93 8.97 5.70
CA CYS A 130 2.68 10.17 6.05
C CYS A 130 1.83 11.43 5.80
N ASP A 131 0.87 11.71 6.69
CA ASP A 131 -0.20 12.70 6.47
C ASP A 131 -0.02 13.99 7.26
N THR A 132 1.19 14.29 7.73
CA THR A 132 1.43 15.48 8.57
C THR A 132 1.23 16.80 7.84
N THR A 133 1.32 16.79 6.51
CA THR A 133 1.01 17.97 5.68
C THR A 133 0.49 17.49 4.33
N ILE A 134 -0.75 17.85 4.00
CA ILE A 134 -1.36 17.51 2.72
C ILE A 134 -0.66 18.29 1.61
N ASN A 135 0.07 17.60 0.75
CA ASN A 135 0.67 18.16 -0.45
C ASN A 135 -0.11 17.76 -1.68
N GLU A 136 -0.92 18.67 -2.20
CA GLU A 136 -1.75 18.45 -3.38
C GLU A 136 -0.95 18.27 -4.69
N LYS A 137 0.33 18.59 -4.72
CA LYS A 137 1.16 18.54 -5.93
C LYS A 137 1.11 17.18 -6.61
N ARG A 138 1.22 16.11 -5.82
CA ARG A 138 1.15 14.73 -6.35
C ARG A 138 -0.22 14.43 -6.95
N TRP A 139 -1.29 14.81 -6.26
CA TRP A 139 -2.65 14.64 -6.75
C TRP A 139 -2.90 15.40 -8.05
N ARG A 140 -2.45 16.65 -8.14
CA ARG A 140 -2.57 17.45 -9.36
C ARG A 140 -1.85 16.82 -10.56
N ILE A 141 -0.67 16.22 -10.33
CA ILE A 141 0.06 15.50 -11.37
C ILE A 141 -0.71 14.26 -11.81
N ILE A 142 -1.19 13.45 -10.87
CA ILE A 142 -1.92 12.21 -11.13
C ILE A 142 -3.23 12.50 -11.88
N SER A 143 -4.04 13.40 -11.38
CA SER A 143 -5.35 13.75 -11.97
C SER A 143 -5.21 14.32 -13.39
N LYS A 144 -4.20 15.17 -13.61
CA LYS A 144 -3.89 15.69 -14.95
C LYS A 144 -3.40 14.59 -15.90
N THR A 145 -2.51 13.72 -15.44
CA THR A 145 -1.94 12.65 -16.29
C THR A 145 -2.98 11.62 -16.69
N LEU A 146 -3.93 11.33 -15.79
CA LEU A 146 -4.98 10.35 -16.02
C LEU A 146 -6.27 10.96 -16.59
N GLY A 147 -6.33 12.28 -16.76
CA GLY A 147 -7.52 12.96 -17.26
C GLY A 147 -8.74 12.76 -16.36
N LEU A 148 -8.55 12.66 -15.02
CA LEU A 148 -9.64 12.38 -14.10
C LEU A 148 -10.55 13.60 -13.95
N PRO A 149 -11.83 13.53 -14.37
CA PRO A 149 -12.78 14.59 -14.12
C PRO A 149 -13.13 14.61 -12.63
N ILE A 150 -12.83 15.70 -11.97
CA ILE A 150 -13.29 15.93 -10.60
C ILE A 150 -14.43 16.94 -10.71
N SER A 151 -15.62 16.51 -10.37
CA SER A 151 -16.80 17.38 -10.26
C SER A 151 -17.16 17.54 -8.78
N GLU A 152 -17.82 18.64 -8.48
CA GLU A 152 -18.40 18.82 -7.15
C GLU A 152 -19.43 17.74 -6.87
N TYR A 153 -19.53 17.36 -5.60
CA TYR A 153 -20.50 16.39 -5.15
C TYR A 153 -21.93 16.94 -5.34
N THR A 154 -22.73 16.25 -6.12
CA THR A 154 -24.14 16.57 -6.32
C THR A 154 -25.03 15.49 -5.71
N ARG A 155 -26.11 15.90 -5.01
CA ARG A 155 -27.11 14.99 -4.44
C ARG A 155 -28.31 14.76 -5.36
N THR A 156 -28.09 14.75 -6.68
CA THR A 156 -29.16 14.68 -7.67
C THR A 156 -29.58 13.26 -8.06
N GLY A 157 -28.86 12.25 -7.59
CA GLY A 157 -29.15 10.86 -7.90
C GLY A 157 -30.47 10.36 -7.27
N ASN A 158 -31.22 9.54 -8.00
CA ASN A 158 -32.47 8.91 -7.55
C ASN A 158 -32.31 7.49 -7.02
N HIS A 159 -31.09 6.96 -7.02
CA HIS A 159 -30.75 5.63 -6.51
C HIS A 159 -29.47 5.66 -5.67
N ILE A 160 -29.24 4.57 -4.94
CA ILE A 160 -28.03 4.33 -4.14
C ILE A 160 -27.28 3.17 -4.77
N VAL A 161 -26.00 3.35 -5.01
CA VAL A 161 -25.12 2.27 -5.49
C VAL A 161 -24.43 1.64 -4.30
N LEU A 162 -24.65 0.33 -4.07
CA LEU A 162 -23.97 -0.44 -3.06
C LEU A 162 -22.82 -1.23 -3.69
N MET A 163 -21.59 -0.73 -3.55
CA MET A 163 -20.39 -1.37 -4.08
C MET A 163 -19.87 -2.43 -3.11
N CYS A 164 -20.03 -3.71 -3.48
CA CYS A 164 -19.58 -4.83 -2.67
C CYS A 164 -18.15 -5.25 -2.98
N GLN A 165 -17.49 -5.83 -1.99
CA GLN A 165 -16.21 -6.51 -2.14
C GLN A 165 -16.44 -7.96 -2.58
N ARG A 166 -15.40 -8.60 -3.16
CA ARG A 166 -15.48 -10.03 -3.46
C ARG A 166 -15.47 -10.88 -2.19
N GLN A 167 -16.19 -12.00 -2.20
CA GLN A 167 -16.15 -12.99 -1.13
C GLN A 167 -14.71 -13.50 -0.88
N GLY A 168 -14.33 -13.62 0.39
CA GLY A 168 -13.01 -14.09 0.81
C GLY A 168 -11.87 -13.10 0.57
N GLY A 169 -12.17 -11.85 0.22
CA GLY A 169 -11.17 -10.77 0.18
C GLY A 169 -10.66 -10.43 1.58
N TRP A 170 -9.39 -10.08 1.69
CA TRP A 170 -8.77 -9.71 2.98
C TRP A 170 -9.44 -8.50 3.65
N SER A 171 -9.98 -7.58 2.85
CA SER A 171 -10.73 -6.43 3.35
C SER A 171 -12.00 -6.82 4.11
N MET A 172 -12.55 -7.99 3.82
CA MET A 172 -13.77 -8.49 4.49
C MET A 172 -13.50 -9.14 5.84
N LYS A 173 -12.25 -9.42 6.22
CA LYS A 173 -11.88 -10.01 7.53
C LYS A 173 -12.71 -11.25 7.92
N GLY A 174 -13.09 -12.08 6.94
CA GLY A 174 -13.91 -13.28 7.15
C GLY A 174 -15.41 -13.06 7.15
N TYR A 175 -15.90 -11.83 7.00
CA TYR A 175 -17.34 -11.57 6.83
C TYR A 175 -17.85 -12.16 5.52
N ASP A 176 -19.07 -12.72 5.57
CA ASP A 176 -19.80 -13.10 4.38
C ASP A 176 -20.29 -11.84 3.64
N VAL A 177 -19.94 -11.71 2.36
CA VAL A 177 -20.29 -10.52 1.56
C VAL A 177 -21.79 -10.43 1.31
N VAL A 178 -22.45 -11.57 1.11
CA VAL A 178 -23.90 -11.61 0.84
C VAL A 178 -24.65 -11.17 2.09
N GLN A 179 -24.30 -11.71 3.25
CA GLN A 179 -24.92 -11.31 4.52
C GLN A 179 -24.68 -9.83 4.81
N TRP A 180 -23.44 -9.36 4.65
CA TRP A 180 -23.12 -7.95 4.81
C TRP A 180 -23.94 -7.04 3.89
N MET A 181 -24.11 -7.45 2.64
CA MET A 181 -24.92 -6.72 1.66
C MET A 181 -26.39 -6.65 2.09
N GLN A 182 -26.98 -7.77 2.51
CA GLN A 182 -28.37 -7.83 2.97
C GLN A 182 -28.59 -6.94 4.19
N ASP A 183 -27.72 -7.02 5.19
CA ASP A 183 -27.80 -6.21 6.41
C ASP A 183 -27.66 -4.71 6.08
N THR A 184 -26.76 -4.37 5.16
CA THR A 184 -26.56 -2.99 4.72
C THR A 184 -27.76 -2.45 3.96
N ILE A 185 -28.37 -3.24 3.07
CA ILE A 185 -29.61 -2.88 2.37
C ILE A 185 -30.73 -2.61 3.37
N GLN A 186 -30.96 -3.50 4.32
CA GLN A 186 -31.98 -3.32 5.35
C GLN A 186 -31.74 -2.05 6.18
N LEU A 187 -30.48 -1.76 6.51
CA LEU A 187 -30.13 -0.55 7.24
C LEU A 187 -30.44 0.71 6.42
N ILE A 188 -30.04 0.74 5.14
CA ILE A 188 -30.29 1.88 4.26
C ILE A 188 -31.79 2.11 4.08
N GLN A 189 -32.60 1.06 3.90
CA GLN A 189 -34.05 1.14 3.71
C GLN A 189 -34.80 1.74 4.90
N ARG A 190 -34.21 1.77 6.10
CA ARG A 190 -34.79 2.49 7.26
C ARG A 190 -34.69 4.02 7.11
N HIS A 191 -33.87 4.52 6.20
CA HIS A 191 -33.57 5.94 6.06
C HIS A 191 -34.00 6.52 4.70
N THR A 192 -34.38 5.70 3.73
CA THR A 192 -34.76 6.16 2.40
C THR A 192 -35.49 5.09 1.60
N ASP A 193 -36.42 5.54 0.74
CA ASP A 193 -37.14 4.71 -0.23
C ASP A 193 -36.43 4.65 -1.59
N ARG A 194 -35.25 5.22 -1.72
CA ARG A 194 -34.50 5.19 -2.99
C ARG A 194 -34.15 3.76 -3.37
N LYS A 195 -34.23 3.48 -4.66
CA LYS A 195 -33.75 2.19 -5.21
C LYS A 195 -32.27 1.97 -4.87
N ILE A 196 -31.96 0.79 -4.34
CA ILE A 196 -30.58 0.34 -4.12
C ILE A 196 -30.20 -0.58 -5.29
N ILE A 197 -29.04 -0.37 -5.88
CA ILE A 197 -28.50 -1.14 -7.02
C ILE A 197 -27.05 -1.53 -6.75
#